data_24391e7878d286771557b2afc823d247
#
_entry.id   24391e7878d286771557b2afc823d247
#
_cell.length_a   1.000
_cell.length_b   1.000
_cell.length_c   1.000
_cell.angle_alpha   90.00
_cell.angle_beta   90.00
_cell.angle_gamma   90.00
#
_symmetry.space_group_name_H-M   'P 1'
#
loop_
_entity.id
_entity.type
_entity.pdbx_description
1 polymer ?
#
loop_
_entity_poly.entity_id
_entity_poly.type
_entity_poly.pdbx_seq_one_letter_code
_entity_poly.pdbx_strand_id
1 'polypeptide(L)'
;MTFFEILTIHSYNRMSATFDEPQHLVDGYTAWMLRDYRIDPEHPPGLRMWAALPLLVTPGIKLDTQSPYWIQGDQWLFSHKFLFQDNDADRLLMRARFMVSLLGVLLGILVFYWAKESVGFWPAVVVLGLYCTEPNLMAHSGLVTTDMGATCFIFGSVYFAWRTARNFSAGNLVGLTLFFALAQLSKYSALLLVPILLALFLVRALTAAPWPCNLGRSKILASRSRKTWLAIVCVGWLVVVSYVAMWAAYSFRYAPTQARVEQSRFVMGDEAQRRMPCFTSFMKWVDDHHLLPNACAQGFISMTEKTQERQAYLLGEFSERGWWYYFPLAFLIKTPLALLLMALVGLVLCAARWRDDWLESLFVVGPPTTYFAVAIVGHLNIGLRHILPVYPFALLLAGWTAKTLLPPSPAGTGVHWRSVALAGLCLVQVAEFATIYPDCLAFFNGSVGGARHGAEYLVDSNLDWGQGLKLLKRWMTDRQVHRINLSYFGTADPAFYGIDYNPLPGAPFFDHPRIGKPELPGYVAISATNLRGLYLSDFARGLYVPLQKRQPVAVLSHCIYVYWIDKPWW
;
A
#
# COMPACT_ATOMS: atom_id res chain seq x y z
N MET A 1 -19.84 5.15 3.83
CA MET A 1 -18.93 4.40 2.92
C MET A 1 -19.27 4.63 1.45
N THR A 2 -20.53 4.70 1.02
CA THR A 2 -20.88 5.02 -0.39
C THR A 2 -20.24 6.32 -0.89
N PHE A 3 -20.23 7.37 -0.05
CA PHE A 3 -19.53 8.63 -0.38
C PHE A 3 -18.03 8.43 -0.61
N PHE A 4 -17.35 7.67 0.27
CA PHE A 4 -15.94 7.33 0.09
C PHE A 4 -15.70 6.60 -1.24
N GLU A 5 -16.52 5.61 -1.56
CA GLU A 5 -16.41 4.84 -2.80
C GLU A 5 -16.57 5.72 -4.05
N ILE A 6 -17.57 6.61 -4.07
CA ILE A 6 -17.79 7.54 -5.18
C ILE A 6 -16.57 8.45 -5.39
N LEU A 7 -16.01 9.00 -4.30
CA LEU A 7 -14.81 9.84 -4.38
C LEU A 7 -13.60 9.05 -4.87
N THR A 8 -13.40 7.82 -4.38
CA THR A 8 -12.31 6.94 -4.79
C THR A 8 -12.41 6.61 -6.28
N ILE A 9 -13.60 6.25 -6.78
CA ILE A 9 -13.86 5.98 -8.20
C ILE A 9 -13.55 7.23 -9.06
N HIS A 10 -14.03 8.40 -8.66
CA HIS A 10 -13.74 9.64 -9.39
C HIS A 10 -12.24 9.96 -9.42
N SER A 11 -11.51 9.74 -8.31
CA SER A 11 -10.06 9.95 -8.23
C SER A 11 -9.31 9.05 -9.22
N TYR A 12 -9.50 7.73 -9.14
CA TYR A 12 -8.70 6.81 -9.96
C TYR A 12 -9.07 6.81 -11.44
N ASN A 13 -10.28 7.23 -11.83
CA ASN A 13 -10.66 7.36 -13.24
C ASN A 13 -9.84 8.40 -14.00
N ARG A 14 -9.27 9.36 -13.30
CA ARG A 14 -8.41 10.41 -13.87
C ARG A 14 -6.96 9.96 -14.05
N MET A 15 -6.57 8.85 -13.41
CA MET A 15 -5.20 8.37 -13.39
C MET A 15 -4.91 7.42 -14.57
N SER A 16 -3.74 7.54 -15.18
CA SER A 16 -3.11 6.45 -15.93
C SER A 16 -2.72 5.31 -14.99
N ALA A 17 -2.22 4.19 -15.53
CA ALA A 17 -1.69 3.12 -14.69
C ALA A 17 -0.52 3.66 -13.85
N THR A 18 -0.47 3.25 -12.57
CA THR A 18 0.71 3.45 -11.73
C THR A 18 1.74 2.36 -12.00
N PHE A 19 2.96 2.54 -11.49
CA PHE A 19 4.13 1.73 -11.84
C PHE A 19 3.91 0.23 -11.67
N ASP A 20 3.31 -0.21 -10.56
CA ASP A 20 3.17 -1.64 -10.23
C ASP A 20 1.86 -2.25 -10.79
N GLU A 21 0.86 -1.43 -11.17
CA GLU A 21 -0.47 -1.95 -11.55
C GLU A 21 -0.47 -2.89 -12.76
N PRO A 22 0.29 -2.63 -13.86
CA PRO A 22 0.28 -3.51 -15.02
C PRO A 22 0.68 -4.94 -14.68
N GLN A 23 1.80 -5.12 -13.95
CA GLN A 23 2.28 -6.44 -13.59
C GLN A 23 1.34 -7.16 -12.61
N HIS A 24 0.84 -6.45 -11.58
CA HIS A 24 -0.08 -7.03 -10.60
C HIS A 24 -1.38 -7.52 -11.24
N LEU A 25 -1.93 -6.75 -12.18
CA LEU A 25 -3.16 -7.15 -12.86
C LEU A 25 -2.95 -8.37 -13.75
N VAL A 26 -1.88 -8.36 -14.53
CA VAL A 26 -1.55 -9.45 -15.46
C VAL A 26 -1.24 -10.73 -14.72
N ASP A 27 -0.44 -10.67 -13.65
CA ASP A 27 -0.15 -11.86 -12.84
C ASP A 27 -1.43 -12.43 -12.21
N GLY A 28 -2.30 -11.59 -11.65
CA GLY A 28 -3.58 -12.04 -11.11
C GLY A 28 -4.46 -12.73 -12.16
N TYR A 29 -4.47 -12.23 -13.40
CA TYR A 29 -5.22 -12.83 -14.50
C TYR A 29 -4.59 -14.15 -14.97
N THR A 30 -3.27 -14.21 -15.14
CA THR A 30 -2.57 -15.45 -15.55
C THR A 30 -2.62 -16.53 -14.48
N ALA A 31 -2.60 -16.14 -13.18
CA ALA A 31 -2.80 -17.06 -12.07
C ALA A 31 -4.18 -17.76 -12.16
N TRP A 32 -5.24 -17.03 -12.50
CA TRP A 32 -6.58 -17.62 -12.70
C TRP A 32 -6.67 -18.47 -13.95
N MET A 33 -6.26 -17.92 -15.11
CA MET A 33 -6.48 -18.54 -16.42
C MET A 33 -5.56 -19.71 -16.69
N LEU A 34 -4.30 -19.61 -16.28
CA LEU A 34 -3.25 -20.56 -16.65
C LEU A 34 -2.63 -21.25 -15.43
N ARG A 35 -2.99 -20.83 -14.21
CA ARG A 35 -2.31 -21.25 -12.99
C ARG A 35 -0.79 -21.03 -13.11
N ASP A 36 -0.40 -19.93 -13.72
CA ASP A 36 0.99 -19.52 -13.91
C ASP A 36 1.31 -18.33 -12.99
N TYR A 37 2.35 -18.47 -12.19
CA TYR A 37 2.74 -17.55 -11.13
C TYR A 37 4.15 -16.97 -11.36
N ARG A 38 4.66 -17.00 -12.60
CA ARG A 38 6.02 -16.55 -12.93
C ARG A 38 6.14 -15.06 -13.10
N ILE A 39 5.04 -14.39 -13.51
CA ILE A 39 5.07 -12.99 -13.95
C ILE A 39 5.38 -12.04 -12.79
N ASP A 40 4.87 -12.32 -11.58
CA ASP A 40 5.19 -11.50 -10.42
C ASP A 40 5.29 -12.36 -9.15
N PRO A 41 6.45 -12.95 -8.88
CA PRO A 41 6.64 -13.73 -7.66
C PRO A 41 6.82 -12.87 -6.39
N GLU A 42 6.96 -11.55 -6.51
CA GLU A 42 7.34 -10.63 -5.42
C GLU A 42 6.33 -10.56 -4.28
N HIS A 43 5.09 -10.97 -4.51
CA HIS A 43 4.02 -11.00 -3.52
C HIS A 43 3.20 -12.29 -3.61
N PRO A 44 2.52 -12.72 -2.52
CA PRO A 44 1.53 -13.79 -2.60
C PRO A 44 0.39 -13.41 -3.57
N PRO A 45 -0.20 -14.37 -4.33
CA PRO A 45 -1.08 -14.05 -5.44
C PRO A 45 -2.50 -13.61 -5.03
N GLY A 46 -2.90 -13.76 -3.76
CA GLY A 46 -4.30 -13.65 -3.35
C GLY A 46 -4.94 -12.31 -3.69
N LEU A 47 -4.25 -11.18 -3.45
CA LEU A 47 -4.82 -9.86 -3.75
C LEU A 47 -4.86 -9.57 -5.25
N ARG A 48 -3.85 -10.00 -5.98
CA ARG A 48 -3.79 -9.85 -7.44
C ARG A 48 -4.89 -10.67 -8.12
N MET A 49 -5.11 -11.88 -7.66
CA MET A 49 -6.24 -12.72 -8.06
C MET A 49 -7.58 -12.07 -7.72
N TRP A 50 -7.72 -11.45 -6.55
CA TRP A 50 -8.91 -10.68 -6.17
C TRP A 50 -9.18 -9.53 -7.15
N ALA A 51 -8.16 -8.72 -7.45
CA ALA A 51 -8.27 -7.60 -8.38
C ALA A 51 -8.64 -8.06 -9.81
N ALA A 52 -8.13 -9.21 -10.24
CA ALA A 52 -8.37 -9.77 -11.58
C ALA A 52 -9.72 -10.48 -11.75
N LEU A 53 -10.50 -10.72 -10.68
CA LEU A 53 -11.78 -11.44 -10.77
C LEU A 53 -12.73 -10.92 -11.87
N PRO A 54 -12.96 -9.61 -12.04
CA PRO A 54 -13.86 -9.13 -13.09
C PRO A 54 -13.35 -9.42 -14.51
N LEU A 55 -12.06 -9.63 -14.67
CA LEU A 55 -11.46 -9.92 -15.97
C LEU A 55 -11.88 -11.31 -16.48
N LEU A 56 -12.18 -12.25 -15.58
CA LEU A 56 -12.62 -13.60 -15.95
C LEU A 56 -13.95 -13.61 -16.73
N VAL A 57 -14.78 -12.59 -16.49
CA VAL A 57 -16.08 -12.42 -17.17
C VAL A 57 -16.05 -11.27 -18.18
N THR A 58 -14.88 -10.70 -18.45
CA THR A 58 -14.73 -9.61 -19.42
C THR A 58 -14.48 -10.21 -20.81
N PRO A 59 -15.37 -10.00 -21.79
CA PRO A 59 -15.19 -10.58 -23.12
C PRO A 59 -14.06 -9.87 -23.88
N GLY A 60 -13.40 -10.64 -24.75
CA GLY A 60 -12.45 -10.15 -25.75
C GLY A 60 -11.05 -9.86 -25.22
N ILE A 61 -10.70 -10.33 -24.02
CA ILE A 61 -9.33 -10.22 -23.52
C ILE A 61 -8.42 -11.16 -24.31
N LYS A 62 -7.34 -10.60 -24.86
CA LYS A 62 -6.30 -11.35 -25.57
C LYS A 62 -5.17 -11.67 -24.60
N LEU A 63 -4.75 -12.95 -24.60
CA LEU A 63 -3.62 -13.43 -23.81
C LEU A 63 -2.67 -14.20 -24.72
N ASP A 64 -1.59 -13.53 -25.16
CA ASP A 64 -0.62 -14.08 -26.10
C ASP A 64 0.47 -14.88 -25.38
N THR A 65 0.22 -16.18 -25.21
CA THR A 65 1.18 -17.12 -24.58
C THR A 65 2.30 -17.57 -25.53
N GLN A 66 2.30 -17.11 -26.79
CA GLN A 66 3.39 -17.36 -27.74
C GLN A 66 4.39 -16.20 -27.79
N SER A 67 4.10 -15.10 -27.14
CA SER A 67 5.00 -13.95 -27.04
C SER A 67 6.35 -14.36 -26.44
N PRO A 68 7.49 -13.88 -27.01
CA PRO A 68 8.81 -14.07 -26.40
C PRO A 68 8.87 -13.62 -24.94
N TYR A 69 8.17 -12.55 -24.59
CA TYR A 69 8.12 -12.01 -23.23
C TYR A 69 7.42 -12.96 -22.25
N TRP A 70 6.35 -13.64 -22.69
CA TRP A 70 5.70 -14.69 -21.92
C TRP A 70 6.60 -15.91 -21.71
N ILE A 71 7.24 -16.37 -22.80
CA ILE A 71 8.12 -17.54 -22.76
C ILE A 71 9.30 -17.29 -21.82
N GLN A 72 9.87 -16.09 -21.84
CA GLN A 72 10.98 -15.69 -20.97
C GLN A 72 10.54 -15.37 -19.52
N GLY A 73 9.25 -15.19 -19.29
CA GLY A 73 8.74 -14.75 -17.98
C GLY A 73 9.10 -13.30 -17.65
N ASP A 74 9.28 -12.45 -18.67
CA ASP A 74 9.55 -11.03 -18.48
C ASP A 74 8.31 -10.31 -17.99
N GLN A 75 8.29 -10.02 -16.68
CA GLN A 75 7.14 -9.41 -16.01
C GLN A 75 6.78 -8.03 -16.58
N TRP A 76 7.77 -7.24 -16.98
CA TRP A 76 7.57 -5.86 -17.43
C TRP A 76 7.11 -5.79 -18.88
N LEU A 77 7.85 -6.41 -19.77
CA LEU A 77 7.53 -6.38 -21.20
C LEU A 77 6.25 -7.16 -21.53
N PHE A 78 5.99 -8.28 -20.84
CA PHE A 78 4.75 -9.01 -21.02
C PHE A 78 3.54 -8.24 -20.51
N SER A 79 3.64 -7.61 -19.33
CA SER A 79 2.55 -6.81 -18.77
C SER A 79 2.25 -5.58 -19.61
N HIS A 80 3.28 -4.92 -20.13
CA HIS A 80 3.13 -3.82 -21.09
C HIS A 80 2.41 -4.28 -22.37
N LYS A 81 2.88 -5.36 -23.01
CA LYS A 81 2.25 -5.89 -24.20
C LYS A 81 0.79 -6.25 -23.94
N PHE A 82 0.53 -7.05 -22.90
CA PHE A 82 -0.82 -7.48 -22.56
C PHE A 82 -1.76 -6.29 -22.35
N LEU A 83 -1.36 -5.30 -21.57
CA LEU A 83 -2.26 -4.26 -21.13
C LEU A 83 -2.43 -3.14 -22.18
N PHE A 84 -1.34 -2.71 -22.82
CA PHE A 84 -1.35 -1.52 -23.69
C PHE A 84 -1.32 -1.81 -25.18
N GLN A 85 -0.88 -3.00 -25.61
CA GLN A 85 -0.82 -3.35 -27.03
C GLN A 85 -1.96 -4.30 -27.44
N ASP A 86 -2.24 -5.31 -26.63
CA ASP A 86 -3.20 -6.36 -26.98
C ASP A 86 -4.63 -6.06 -26.49
N ASN A 87 -4.78 -5.23 -25.43
CA ASN A 87 -6.05 -4.96 -24.77
C ASN A 87 -6.27 -3.45 -24.50
N ASP A 88 -7.45 -3.12 -24.00
CA ASP A 88 -7.78 -1.78 -23.51
C ASP A 88 -7.39 -1.67 -22.03
N ALA A 89 -6.25 -1.04 -21.77
CA ALA A 89 -5.69 -0.88 -20.43
C ALA A 89 -6.66 -0.18 -19.46
N ASP A 90 -7.30 0.89 -19.90
CA ASP A 90 -8.22 1.65 -19.04
C ASP A 90 -9.43 0.82 -18.63
N ARG A 91 -10.00 0.08 -19.58
CA ARG A 91 -11.15 -0.80 -19.32
C ARG A 91 -10.82 -1.89 -18.29
N LEU A 92 -9.64 -2.50 -18.40
CA LEU A 92 -9.22 -3.58 -17.49
C LEU A 92 -8.83 -3.05 -16.12
N LEU A 93 -8.05 -1.96 -16.07
CA LEU A 93 -7.62 -1.33 -14.83
C LEU A 93 -8.80 -0.79 -14.00
N MET A 94 -9.77 -0.12 -14.63
CA MET A 94 -10.93 0.39 -13.89
C MET A 94 -11.70 -0.71 -13.17
N ARG A 95 -11.86 -1.88 -13.80
CA ARG A 95 -12.54 -3.03 -13.19
C ARG A 95 -11.74 -3.59 -12.01
N ALA A 96 -10.42 -3.68 -12.16
CA ALA A 96 -9.54 -4.17 -11.12
C ALA A 96 -9.44 -3.20 -9.93
N ARG A 97 -9.33 -1.90 -10.20
CA ARG A 97 -9.33 -0.83 -9.20
C ARG A 97 -10.62 -0.83 -8.37
N PHE A 98 -11.75 -1.07 -9.00
CA PHE A 98 -13.03 -1.22 -8.29
C PHE A 98 -12.99 -2.37 -7.27
N MET A 99 -12.38 -3.52 -7.60
CA MET A 99 -12.23 -4.62 -6.65
C MET A 99 -11.36 -4.25 -5.45
N VAL A 100 -10.30 -3.46 -5.66
CA VAL A 100 -9.45 -2.99 -4.57
C VAL A 100 -10.15 -1.94 -3.72
N SER A 101 -10.97 -1.05 -4.33
CA SER A 101 -11.72 -0.04 -3.58
C SER A 101 -12.74 -0.64 -2.62
N LEU A 102 -13.31 -1.81 -2.94
CA LEU A 102 -14.15 -2.57 -2.01
C LEU A 102 -13.41 -2.98 -0.72
N LEU A 103 -12.09 -3.20 -0.79
CA LEU A 103 -11.27 -3.47 0.41
C LEU A 103 -11.09 -2.20 1.25
N GLY A 104 -10.99 -1.03 0.61
CA GLY A 104 -11.05 0.26 1.31
C GLY A 104 -12.39 0.47 2.02
N VAL A 105 -13.50 0.12 1.37
CA VAL A 105 -14.84 0.16 2.00
C VAL A 105 -14.91 -0.80 3.19
N LEU A 106 -14.41 -2.03 3.04
CA LEU A 106 -14.37 -3.02 4.12
C LEU A 106 -13.52 -2.54 5.30
N LEU A 107 -12.35 -1.95 5.03
CA LEU A 107 -11.50 -1.37 6.06
C LEU A 107 -12.22 -0.26 6.83
N GLY A 108 -12.89 0.66 6.15
CA GLY A 108 -13.67 1.73 6.80
C GLY A 108 -14.79 1.19 7.69
N ILE A 109 -15.46 0.11 7.26
CA ILE A 109 -16.46 -0.60 8.06
C ILE A 109 -15.83 -1.19 9.33
N LEU A 110 -14.69 -1.86 9.21
CA LEU A 110 -13.97 -2.44 10.36
C LEU A 110 -13.52 -1.36 11.35
N VAL A 111 -12.96 -0.25 10.84
CA VAL A 111 -12.55 0.91 11.66
C VAL A 111 -13.76 1.47 12.43
N PHE A 112 -14.89 1.66 11.77
CA PHE A 112 -16.12 2.14 12.41
C PHE A 112 -16.60 1.19 13.51
N TYR A 113 -16.66 -0.13 13.23
CA TYR A 113 -17.15 -1.09 14.22
C TYR A 113 -16.23 -1.20 15.43
N TRP A 114 -14.90 -1.22 15.23
CA TRP A 114 -13.98 -1.22 16.36
C TRP A 114 -14.06 0.09 17.15
N ALA A 115 -14.06 1.24 16.50
CA ALA A 115 -14.26 2.52 17.17
C ALA A 115 -15.58 2.56 17.96
N LYS A 116 -16.68 2.05 17.38
CA LYS A 116 -17.98 1.98 18.06
C LYS A 116 -17.95 1.11 19.33
N GLU A 117 -17.26 -0.04 19.28
CA GLU A 117 -17.11 -0.94 20.43
C GLU A 117 -16.22 -0.32 21.53
N SER A 118 -15.24 0.51 21.14
CA SER A 118 -14.23 1.10 22.04
C SER A 118 -14.67 2.43 22.65
N VAL A 119 -15.16 3.35 21.82
CA VAL A 119 -15.40 4.74 22.22
C VAL A 119 -16.85 5.16 22.11
N GLY A 120 -17.73 4.33 21.53
CA GLY A 120 -19.14 4.59 21.38
C GLY A 120 -19.51 5.12 19.98
N PHE A 121 -20.84 5.27 19.74
CA PHE A 121 -21.38 5.54 18.40
C PHE A 121 -20.93 6.89 17.81
N TRP A 122 -21.13 8.00 18.52
CA TRP A 122 -20.82 9.33 17.97
C TRP A 122 -19.34 9.59 17.72
N PRO A 123 -18.41 9.19 18.62
CA PRO A 123 -16.99 9.22 18.30
C PRO A 123 -16.62 8.35 17.08
N ALA A 124 -17.27 7.19 16.93
CA ALA A 124 -17.05 6.33 15.76
C ALA A 124 -17.52 6.98 14.45
N VAL A 125 -18.59 7.80 14.49
CA VAL A 125 -19.02 8.59 13.33
C VAL A 125 -17.95 9.63 12.96
N VAL A 126 -17.34 10.29 13.94
CA VAL A 126 -16.21 11.21 13.69
C VAL A 126 -15.03 10.45 13.08
N VAL A 127 -14.65 9.30 13.62
CA VAL A 127 -13.59 8.44 13.08
C VAL A 127 -13.88 8.05 11.62
N LEU A 128 -15.13 7.69 11.31
CA LEU A 128 -15.53 7.37 9.94
C LEU A 128 -15.43 8.59 9.01
N GLY A 129 -15.74 9.79 9.50
CA GLY A 129 -15.56 11.05 8.77
C GLY A 129 -14.08 11.30 8.46
N LEU A 130 -13.19 11.14 9.46
CA LEU A 130 -11.74 11.24 9.29
C LEU A 130 -11.22 10.19 8.29
N TYR A 131 -11.72 8.95 8.35
CA TYR A 131 -11.38 7.88 7.39
C TYR A 131 -11.74 8.28 5.96
N CYS A 132 -12.96 8.77 5.75
CA CYS A 132 -13.46 9.16 4.42
C CYS A 132 -12.72 10.35 3.82
N THR A 133 -12.01 11.13 4.61
CA THR A 133 -11.23 12.31 4.21
C THR A 133 -9.73 12.14 4.46
N GLU A 134 -9.26 10.88 4.62
CA GLU A 134 -7.83 10.58 4.72
C GLU A 134 -7.27 10.31 3.31
N PRO A 135 -6.41 11.23 2.77
CA PRO A 135 -6.00 11.18 1.38
C PRO A 135 -5.20 9.91 1.01
N ASN A 136 -4.33 9.43 1.91
CA ASN A 136 -3.49 8.26 1.60
C ASN A 136 -4.30 6.97 1.55
N LEU A 137 -5.26 6.78 2.47
CA LEU A 137 -6.15 5.62 2.42
C LEU A 137 -7.02 5.66 1.15
N MET A 138 -7.52 6.85 0.77
CA MET A 138 -8.29 7.01 -0.46
C MET A 138 -7.45 6.71 -1.70
N ALA A 139 -6.24 7.26 -1.80
CA ALA A 139 -5.34 7.03 -2.94
C ALA A 139 -5.05 5.54 -3.13
N HIS A 140 -4.63 4.85 -2.07
CA HIS A 140 -4.27 3.43 -2.16
C HIS A 140 -5.49 2.49 -2.27
N SER A 141 -6.70 2.93 -1.90
CA SER A 141 -7.93 2.19 -2.18
C SER A 141 -8.26 2.11 -3.67
N GLY A 142 -7.77 3.05 -4.47
CA GLY A 142 -8.01 3.11 -5.91
C GLY A 142 -6.91 2.50 -6.78
N LEU A 143 -5.94 1.77 -6.23
CA LEU A 143 -4.78 1.25 -6.98
C LEU A 143 -4.66 -0.27 -6.86
N VAL A 144 -4.35 -0.93 -7.97
CA VAL A 144 -4.14 -2.40 -8.03
C VAL A 144 -2.76 -2.73 -7.45
N THR A 145 -2.64 -2.55 -6.13
CA THR A 145 -1.43 -2.86 -5.36
C THR A 145 -1.77 -3.71 -4.14
N THR A 146 -0.76 -4.30 -3.51
CA THR A 146 -0.96 -5.18 -2.35
C THR A 146 -1.24 -4.42 -1.05
N ASP A 147 -1.05 -3.09 -1.04
CA ASP A 147 -0.99 -2.27 0.17
C ASP A 147 -2.35 -2.13 0.88
N MET A 148 -3.43 -1.86 0.12
CA MET A 148 -4.77 -1.72 0.70
C MET A 148 -5.29 -3.06 1.25
N GLY A 149 -5.08 -4.15 0.52
CA GLY A 149 -5.45 -5.49 1.01
C GLY A 149 -4.69 -5.88 2.27
N ALA A 150 -3.38 -5.70 2.29
CA ALA A 150 -2.57 -5.94 3.47
C ALA A 150 -3.05 -5.09 4.66
N THR A 151 -3.31 -3.80 4.46
CA THR A 151 -3.83 -2.89 5.49
C THR A 151 -5.17 -3.38 6.04
N CYS A 152 -6.12 -3.70 5.17
CA CYS A 152 -7.44 -4.18 5.55
C CYS A 152 -7.36 -5.49 6.35
N PHE A 153 -6.60 -6.46 5.87
CA PHE A 153 -6.58 -7.78 6.48
C PHE A 153 -5.69 -7.86 7.72
N ILE A 154 -4.59 -7.08 7.79
CA ILE A 154 -3.80 -6.92 9.02
C ILE A 154 -4.67 -6.28 10.11
N PHE A 155 -5.34 -5.17 9.81
CA PHE A 155 -6.22 -4.50 10.76
C PHE A 155 -7.38 -5.41 11.22
N GLY A 156 -8.04 -6.09 10.28
CA GLY A 156 -9.11 -7.05 10.59
C GLY A 156 -8.63 -8.22 11.46
N SER A 157 -7.40 -8.72 11.22
CA SER A 157 -6.79 -9.76 12.05
C SER A 157 -6.62 -9.29 13.50
N VAL A 158 -6.10 -8.08 13.69
CA VAL A 158 -5.89 -7.51 15.04
C VAL A 158 -7.23 -7.20 15.71
N TYR A 159 -8.23 -6.70 14.97
CA TYR A 159 -9.59 -6.49 15.48
C TYR A 159 -10.22 -7.78 16.01
N PHE A 160 -10.21 -8.85 15.22
CA PHE A 160 -10.76 -10.12 15.67
C PHE A 160 -9.90 -10.80 16.74
N ALA A 161 -8.58 -10.57 16.74
CA ALA A 161 -7.70 -11.02 17.82
C ALA A 161 -8.04 -10.30 19.14
N TRP A 162 -8.27 -8.99 19.12
CA TRP A 162 -8.76 -8.23 20.29
C TRP A 162 -10.09 -8.79 20.80
N ARG A 163 -11.05 -9.04 19.93
CA ARG A 163 -12.34 -9.66 20.31
C ARG A 163 -12.15 -11.06 20.89
N THR A 164 -11.25 -11.85 20.31
CA THR A 164 -10.91 -13.19 20.81
C THR A 164 -10.24 -13.11 22.19
N ALA A 165 -9.36 -12.12 22.43
CA ALA A 165 -8.74 -11.88 23.72
C ALA A 165 -9.75 -11.45 24.80
N ARG A 166 -10.85 -10.79 24.44
CA ARG A 166 -11.98 -10.47 25.33
C ARG A 166 -12.90 -11.67 25.56
N ASN A 167 -13.23 -12.37 24.49
CA ASN A 167 -14.11 -13.54 24.52
C ASN A 167 -13.72 -14.53 23.40
N PHE A 168 -13.17 -15.67 23.76
CA PHE A 168 -12.78 -16.71 22.83
C PHE A 168 -14.03 -17.47 22.36
N SER A 169 -14.64 -17.01 21.26
CA SER A 169 -15.83 -17.59 20.66
C SER A 169 -15.57 -18.08 19.24
N ALA A 170 -16.40 -19.02 18.76
CA ALA A 170 -16.29 -19.56 17.41
C ALA A 170 -16.34 -18.44 16.33
N GLY A 171 -17.27 -17.47 16.45
CA GLY A 171 -17.37 -16.38 15.49
C GLY A 171 -16.13 -15.48 15.47
N ASN A 172 -15.55 -15.15 16.65
CA ASN A 172 -14.32 -14.38 16.72
C ASN A 172 -13.12 -15.16 16.14
N LEU A 173 -13.04 -16.48 16.42
CA LEU A 173 -11.99 -17.33 15.88
C LEU A 173 -12.09 -17.47 14.35
N VAL A 174 -13.30 -17.63 13.80
CA VAL A 174 -13.52 -17.69 12.34
C VAL A 174 -13.09 -16.36 11.70
N GLY A 175 -13.55 -15.23 12.25
CA GLY A 175 -13.12 -13.91 11.76
C GLY A 175 -11.60 -13.73 11.81
N LEU A 176 -10.97 -14.07 12.94
CA LEU A 176 -9.52 -14.00 13.08
C LEU A 176 -8.80 -14.89 12.06
N THR A 177 -9.25 -16.15 11.90
CA THR A 177 -8.66 -17.10 10.95
C THR A 177 -8.76 -16.61 9.51
N LEU A 178 -9.94 -16.09 9.12
CA LEU A 178 -10.18 -15.57 7.77
C LEU A 178 -9.28 -14.37 7.47
N PHE A 179 -9.31 -13.34 8.33
CA PHE A 179 -8.52 -12.13 8.09
C PHE A 179 -7.03 -12.40 8.16
N PHE A 180 -6.58 -13.28 9.07
CA PHE A 180 -5.17 -13.66 9.16
C PHE A 180 -4.69 -14.39 7.90
N ALA A 181 -5.45 -15.37 7.41
CA ALA A 181 -5.09 -16.07 6.18
C ALA A 181 -5.07 -15.13 4.96
N LEU A 182 -6.07 -14.23 4.83
CA LEU A 182 -6.11 -13.24 3.76
C LEU A 182 -4.94 -12.24 3.84
N ALA A 183 -4.51 -11.87 5.06
CA ALA A 183 -3.32 -11.02 5.23
C ALA A 183 -2.06 -11.73 4.71
N GLN A 184 -1.86 -13.03 5.04
CA GLN A 184 -0.73 -13.81 4.54
C GLN A 184 -0.75 -13.97 3.02
N LEU A 185 -1.93 -14.03 2.40
CA LEU A 185 -2.10 -14.11 0.94
C LEU A 185 -1.94 -12.77 0.22
N SER A 186 -1.84 -11.66 0.97
CA SER A 186 -1.75 -10.31 0.39
C SER A 186 -0.31 -9.80 0.28
N LYS A 187 0.49 -9.92 1.34
CA LYS A 187 1.83 -9.33 1.39
C LYS A 187 2.71 -10.05 2.42
N TYR A 188 3.99 -10.29 2.09
CA TYR A 188 4.91 -10.96 3.02
C TYR A 188 5.11 -10.23 4.35
N SER A 189 4.93 -8.90 4.40
CA SER A 189 4.97 -8.15 5.67
C SER A 189 3.91 -8.60 6.68
N ALA A 190 2.84 -9.28 6.25
CA ALA A 190 1.83 -9.85 7.14
C ALA A 190 2.38 -10.99 8.02
N LEU A 191 3.53 -11.60 7.67
CA LEU A 191 4.21 -12.57 8.53
C LEU A 191 4.52 -11.99 9.92
N LEU A 192 4.68 -10.69 10.06
CA LEU A 192 4.83 -9.99 11.34
C LEU A 192 3.64 -10.21 12.29
N LEU A 193 2.45 -10.54 11.77
CA LEU A 193 1.30 -10.85 12.62
C LEU A 193 1.54 -12.10 13.50
N VAL A 194 2.35 -13.05 13.06
CA VAL A 194 2.62 -14.27 13.85
C VAL A 194 3.24 -13.93 15.21
N PRO A 195 4.43 -13.29 15.28
CA PRO A 195 5.02 -12.91 16.56
C PRO A 195 4.19 -11.86 17.32
N ILE A 196 3.54 -10.93 16.61
CA ILE A 196 2.67 -9.91 17.24
C ILE A 196 1.51 -10.58 17.97
N LEU A 197 0.74 -11.43 17.29
CA LEU A 197 -0.43 -12.09 17.90
C LEU A 197 -0.02 -13.08 19.01
N LEU A 198 1.10 -13.78 18.81
CA LEU A 198 1.63 -14.65 19.88
C LEU A 198 1.96 -13.84 21.13
N ALA A 199 2.68 -12.73 21.00
CA ALA A 199 3.02 -11.86 22.11
C ALA A 199 1.75 -11.30 22.80
N LEU A 200 0.78 -10.80 22.03
CA LEU A 200 -0.48 -10.25 22.55
C LEU A 200 -1.29 -11.31 23.33
N PHE A 201 -1.43 -12.50 22.79
CA PHE A 201 -2.16 -13.58 23.45
C PHE A 201 -1.41 -14.15 24.65
N LEU A 202 -0.08 -14.19 24.61
CA LEU A 202 0.73 -14.60 25.78
C LEU A 202 0.61 -13.56 26.91
N VAL A 203 0.72 -12.26 26.60
CA VAL A 203 0.47 -11.20 27.61
C VAL A 203 -0.92 -11.35 28.21
N ARG A 204 -1.96 -11.57 27.37
CA ARG A 204 -3.32 -11.82 27.85
C ARG A 204 -3.42 -13.07 28.74
N ALA A 205 -2.75 -14.16 28.38
CA ALA A 205 -2.77 -15.44 29.12
C ALA A 205 -2.09 -15.33 30.49
N LEU A 206 -1.02 -14.54 30.60
CA LEU A 206 -0.24 -14.38 31.83
C LEU A 206 -0.93 -13.49 32.86
N THR A 207 -1.93 -12.68 32.49
CA THR A 207 -2.69 -11.87 33.45
C THR A 207 -3.51 -12.71 34.40
N ALA A 208 -3.83 -12.16 35.58
CA ALA A 208 -4.71 -12.83 36.56
C ALA A 208 -6.17 -12.90 36.07
N ALA A 209 -6.59 -11.98 35.19
CA ALA A 209 -7.96 -11.89 34.72
C ALA A 209 -8.41 -13.19 34.00
N PRO A 210 -9.59 -13.73 34.31
CA PRO A 210 -10.11 -14.93 33.67
C PRO A 210 -10.37 -14.67 32.19
N TRP A 211 -10.25 -15.70 31.35
CA TRP A 211 -10.49 -15.61 29.91
C TRP A 211 -11.78 -16.38 29.57
N PRO A 212 -12.87 -15.68 29.19
CA PRO A 212 -14.09 -16.32 28.73
C PRO A 212 -13.86 -17.11 27.45
N CYS A 213 -14.32 -18.35 27.42
CA CYS A 213 -14.20 -19.26 26.28
C CYS A 213 -15.57 -19.88 25.97
N ASN A 214 -16.15 -19.52 24.82
CA ASN A 214 -17.50 -19.90 24.38
C ASN A 214 -17.45 -20.71 23.08
N LEU A 215 -16.66 -21.81 23.06
CA LEU A 215 -16.61 -22.78 21.97
C LEU A 215 -17.63 -23.90 22.26
N GLY A 216 -18.92 -23.67 21.95
CA GLY A 216 -20.01 -24.62 22.16
C GLY A 216 -20.51 -24.71 23.61
N ARG A 217 -19.64 -24.77 24.62
CA ARG A 217 -19.99 -24.67 26.04
C ARG A 217 -19.26 -23.49 26.67
N SER A 218 -19.99 -22.67 27.40
CA SER A 218 -19.39 -21.54 28.13
C SER A 218 -18.46 -22.06 29.23
N LYS A 219 -17.19 -21.70 29.17
CA LYS A 219 -16.16 -21.99 30.17
C LYS A 219 -15.38 -20.74 30.49
N ILE A 220 -14.93 -20.60 31.71
CA ILE A 220 -14.04 -19.55 32.14
C ILE A 220 -12.67 -20.16 32.45
N LEU A 221 -11.66 -19.75 31.70
CA LEU A 221 -10.29 -20.21 31.92
C LEU A 221 -9.60 -19.30 32.93
N ALA A 222 -9.42 -19.79 34.15
CA ALA A 222 -8.73 -19.08 35.23
C ALA A 222 -7.24 -19.43 35.29
N SER A 223 -6.86 -20.66 35.00
CA SER A 223 -5.47 -21.13 35.08
C SER A 223 -4.59 -20.49 34.00
N ARG A 224 -3.45 -19.92 34.40
CA ARG A 224 -2.47 -19.33 33.47
C ARG A 224 -1.96 -20.36 32.47
N SER A 225 -1.67 -21.58 32.89
CA SER A 225 -1.17 -22.66 32.01
C SER A 225 -2.18 -23.00 30.91
N ARG A 226 -3.48 -23.13 31.25
CA ARG A 226 -4.54 -23.38 30.26
C ARG A 226 -4.72 -22.22 29.28
N LYS A 227 -4.62 -20.99 29.76
CA LYS A 227 -4.70 -19.79 28.89
C LYS A 227 -3.50 -19.72 27.96
N THR A 228 -2.29 -19.99 28.44
CA THR A 228 -1.07 -20.02 27.64
C THR A 228 -1.15 -21.11 26.56
N TRP A 229 -1.61 -22.31 26.96
CA TRP A 229 -1.81 -23.39 25.99
C TRP A 229 -2.84 -23.01 24.91
N LEU A 230 -3.97 -22.41 25.30
CA LEU A 230 -4.97 -21.89 24.35
C LEU A 230 -4.38 -20.85 23.39
N ALA A 231 -3.54 -19.93 23.88
CA ALA A 231 -2.87 -18.91 23.07
C ALA A 231 -1.94 -19.56 22.02
N ILE A 232 -1.11 -20.52 22.43
CA ILE A 232 -0.19 -21.24 21.54
C ILE A 232 -0.98 -22.04 20.48
N VAL A 233 -2.00 -22.78 20.90
CA VAL A 233 -2.83 -23.58 19.99
C VAL A 233 -3.59 -22.68 19.01
N CYS A 234 -4.09 -21.52 19.46
CA CYS A 234 -4.75 -20.56 18.59
C CYS A 234 -3.80 -20.05 17.50
N VAL A 235 -2.60 -19.58 17.85
CA VAL A 235 -1.63 -19.09 16.86
C VAL A 235 -1.15 -20.23 15.97
N GLY A 236 -0.90 -21.42 16.51
CA GLY A 236 -0.58 -22.62 15.73
C GLY A 236 -1.67 -22.95 14.69
N TRP A 237 -2.95 -22.86 15.08
CA TRP A 237 -4.08 -23.01 14.17
C TRP A 237 -4.05 -21.98 13.04
N LEU A 238 -3.81 -20.69 13.35
CA LEU A 238 -3.73 -19.62 12.35
C LEU A 238 -2.59 -19.89 11.35
N VAL A 239 -1.42 -20.33 11.82
CA VAL A 239 -0.29 -20.67 10.96
C VAL A 239 -0.63 -21.85 10.05
N VAL A 240 -1.23 -22.92 10.59
CA VAL A 240 -1.59 -24.10 9.79
C VAL A 240 -2.62 -23.75 8.72
N VAL A 241 -3.69 -23.01 9.09
CA VAL A 241 -4.73 -22.64 8.12
C VAL A 241 -4.17 -21.70 7.04
N SER A 242 -3.34 -20.72 7.40
CA SER A 242 -2.72 -19.84 6.41
C SER A 242 -1.71 -20.57 5.51
N TYR A 243 -1.00 -21.57 6.03
CA TYR A 243 -0.13 -22.42 5.22
C TYR A 243 -0.93 -23.22 4.18
N VAL A 244 -2.06 -23.83 4.59
CA VAL A 244 -2.96 -24.51 3.65
C VAL A 244 -3.56 -23.52 2.64
N ALA A 245 -3.96 -22.33 3.08
CA ALA A 245 -4.47 -21.28 2.20
C ALA A 245 -3.41 -20.82 1.19
N MET A 246 -2.13 -20.73 1.61
CA MET A 246 -1.02 -20.41 0.71
C MET A 246 -0.89 -21.47 -0.39
N TRP A 247 -0.86 -22.75 -0.04
CA TRP A 247 -0.84 -23.83 -1.02
C TRP A 247 -2.05 -23.82 -1.94
N ALA A 248 -3.23 -23.55 -1.40
CA ALA A 248 -4.47 -23.43 -2.19
C ALA A 248 -4.39 -22.29 -3.21
N ALA A 249 -3.85 -21.13 -2.83
CA ALA A 249 -3.67 -19.98 -3.73
C ALA A 249 -2.72 -20.31 -4.90
N TYR A 250 -1.76 -21.20 -4.69
CA TYR A 250 -0.90 -21.75 -5.74
C TYR A 250 -1.42 -23.07 -6.35
N SER A 251 -2.72 -23.34 -6.21
CA SER A 251 -3.39 -24.53 -6.77
C SER A 251 -2.78 -25.86 -6.31
N PHE A 252 -2.24 -25.92 -5.09
CA PHE A 252 -1.53 -27.06 -4.49
C PHE A 252 -0.39 -27.58 -5.39
N ARG A 253 0.28 -26.69 -6.09
CA ARG A 253 1.35 -27.04 -7.00
C ARG A 253 2.68 -26.42 -6.57
N TYR A 254 3.75 -27.20 -6.61
CA TYR A 254 5.09 -26.71 -6.33
C TYR A 254 5.62 -25.86 -7.49
N ALA A 255 5.57 -26.37 -8.73
CA ALA A 255 6.08 -25.66 -9.91
C ALA A 255 5.28 -24.38 -10.23
N PRO A 256 5.94 -23.27 -10.56
CA PRO A 256 5.28 -22.00 -10.80
C PRO A 256 4.46 -21.96 -12.09
N THR A 257 4.71 -22.89 -13.02
CA THR A 257 4.02 -23.00 -14.31
C THR A 257 3.70 -24.45 -14.65
N GLN A 258 2.70 -24.66 -15.53
CA GLN A 258 2.42 -25.97 -16.16
C GLN A 258 3.23 -26.21 -17.44
N ALA A 259 3.79 -25.15 -18.02
CA ALA A 259 4.64 -25.27 -19.19
C ALA A 259 5.95 -25.99 -18.84
N ARG A 260 6.44 -26.86 -19.74
CA ARG A 260 7.78 -27.48 -19.62
C ARG A 260 8.85 -26.44 -19.97
N VAL A 261 9.11 -25.50 -19.07
CA VAL A 261 10.15 -24.49 -19.23
C VAL A 261 11.27 -24.83 -18.27
N GLU A 262 12.50 -24.92 -18.75
CA GLU A 262 13.69 -25.19 -17.92
C GLU A 262 13.94 -24.14 -16.83
N GLN A 263 13.33 -22.97 -16.96
CA GLN A 263 13.46 -21.85 -16.02
C GLN A 263 12.64 -21.98 -14.73
N SER A 264 11.98 -23.10 -14.46
CA SER A 264 11.25 -23.32 -13.21
C SER A 264 12.15 -23.68 -12.03
N ARG A 265 13.47 -23.55 -12.15
CA ARG A 265 14.39 -23.77 -11.05
C ARG A 265 14.53 -22.50 -10.22
N PHE A 266 14.57 -22.72 -8.90
CA PHE A 266 14.90 -21.72 -7.91
C PHE A 266 16.21 -21.02 -8.29
N VAL A 267 16.14 -19.76 -8.72
CA VAL A 267 17.30 -18.96 -9.07
C VAL A 267 17.59 -18.02 -7.90
N MET A 268 18.65 -18.36 -7.17
CA MET A 268 19.17 -17.50 -6.12
C MET A 268 20.27 -16.64 -6.72
N GLY A 269 20.14 -15.31 -6.63
CA GLY A 269 21.19 -14.40 -7.06
C GLY A 269 22.45 -14.59 -6.22
N ASP A 270 23.65 -14.54 -6.85
CA ASP A 270 24.93 -14.66 -6.14
C ASP A 270 25.09 -13.59 -5.05
N GLU A 271 24.45 -12.45 -5.22
CA GLU A 271 24.49 -11.34 -4.28
C GLU A 271 23.64 -11.61 -3.03
N ALA A 272 22.44 -12.15 -3.16
CA ALA A 272 21.60 -12.59 -2.04
C ALA A 272 22.33 -13.65 -1.21
N GLN A 273 23.02 -14.59 -1.87
CA GLN A 273 23.80 -15.63 -1.20
C GLN A 273 24.98 -15.07 -0.43
N ARG A 274 25.67 -14.05 -0.98
CA ARG A 274 26.80 -13.39 -0.29
C ARG A 274 26.34 -12.56 0.91
N ARG A 275 25.24 -11.81 0.77
CA ARG A 275 24.75 -10.90 1.80
C ARG A 275 24.00 -11.58 2.94
N MET A 276 23.28 -12.66 2.65
CA MET A 276 22.41 -13.35 3.60
C MET A 276 22.61 -14.90 3.58
N PRO A 277 23.84 -15.40 3.84
CA PRO A 277 24.15 -16.82 3.62
C PRO A 277 23.28 -17.79 4.45
N CYS A 278 22.98 -17.45 5.69
CA CYS A 278 22.12 -18.30 6.55
C CYS A 278 20.67 -18.32 6.04
N PHE A 279 20.12 -17.16 5.66
CA PHE A 279 18.77 -17.05 5.16
C PHE A 279 18.62 -17.78 3.81
N THR A 280 19.55 -17.57 2.90
CA THR A 280 19.54 -18.22 1.58
C THR A 280 19.72 -19.72 1.68
N SER A 281 20.58 -20.21 2.57
CA SER A 281 20.72 -21.66 2.85
C SER A 281 19.44 -22.26 3.41
N PHE A 282 18.76 -21.55 4.33
CA PHE A 282 17.47 -21.97 4.87
C PHE A 282 16.39 -22.00 3.76
N MET A 283 16.31 -20.97 2.93
CA MET A 283 15.33 -20.92 1.84
C MET A 283 15.60 -21.98 0.77
N LYS A 284 16.86 -22.29 0.49
CA LYS A 284 17.24 -23.42 -0.35
C LYS A 284 16.76 -24.74 0.24
N TRP A 285 16.94 -24.95 1.52
CA TRP A 285 16.45 -26.13 2.22
C TRP A 285 14.92 -26.24 2.14
N VAL A 286 14.19 -25.11 2.31
CA VAL A 286 12.72 -25.03 2.15
C VAL A 286 12.30 -25.44 0.74
N ASP A 287 13.03 -24.98 -0.29
CA ASP A 287 12.75 -25.29 -1.69
C ASP A 287 13.09 -26.76 -2.03
N ASP A 288 14.24 -27.25 -1.62
CA ASP A 288 14.67 -28.64 -1.84
C ASP A 288 13.68 -29.67 -1.22
N HIS A 289 13.01 -29.29 -0.12
CA HIS A 289 12.00 -30.14 0.55
C HIS A 289 10.56 -29.80 0.12
N HIS A 290 10.37 -28.92 -0.86
CA HIS A 290 9.06 -28.50 -1.36
C HIS A 290 8.10 -28.01 -0.25
N LEU A 291 8.62 -27.32 0.76
CA LEU A 291 7.81 -26.85 1.88
C LEU A 291 6.93 -25.64 1.52
N LEU A 292 7.28 -24.89 0.49
CA LEU A 292 6.49 -23.81 -0.07
C LEU A 292 6.36 -23.98 -1.59
N PRO A 293 5.31 -23.43 -2.22
CA PRO A 293 5.29 -23.27 -3.67
C PRO A 293 6.54 -22.52 -4.14
N ASN A 294 7.18 -22.97 -5.23
CA ASN A 294 8.44 -22.38 -5.70
C ASN A 294 8.34 -20.86 -5.92
N ALA A 295 7.28 -20.36 -6.57
CA ALA A 295 7.08 -18.92 -6.76
C ALA A 295 6.97 -18.15 -5.44
N CYS A 296 6.37 -18.74 -4.40
CA CYS A 296 6.31 -18.15 -3.06
C CYS A 296 7.71 -18.03 -2.44
N ALA A 297 8.51 -19.10 -2.52
CA ALA A 297 9.87 -19.09 -1.99
C ALA A 297 10.76 -18.08 -2.73
N GLN A 298 10.70 -18.05 -4.06
CA GLN A 298 11.40 -17.07 -4.89
C GLN A 298 11.01 -15.64 -4.56
N GLY A 299 9.70 -15.37 -4.45
CA GLY A 299 9.19 -14.04 -4.12
C GLY A 299 9.65 -13.56 -2.75
N PHE A 300 9.68 -14.44 -1.76
CA PHE A 300 10.14 -14.10 -0.42
C PHE A 300 11.63 -13.74 -0.41
N ILE A 301 12.46 -14.45 -1.18
CA ILE A 301 13.89 -14.12 -1.33
C ILE A 301 14.05 -12.79 -2.05
N SER A 302 13.42 -12.61 -3.21
CA SER A 302 13.51 -11.38 -4.01
C SER A 302 13.11 -10.16 -3.19
N MET A 303 12.01 -10.24 -2.43
CA MET A 303 11.58 -9.15 -1.55
C MET A 303 12.56 -8.90 -0.41
N THR A 304 13.13 -9.94 0.19
CA THR A 304 14.12 -9.78 1.25
C THR A 304 15.41 -9.14 0.71
N GLU A 305 15.85 -9.52 -0.48
CA GLU A 305 17.00 -8.90 -1.17
C GLU A 305 16.75 -7.40 -1.45
N LYS A 306 15.59 -7.06 -2.01
CA LYS A 306 15.20 -5.67 -2.28
C LYS A 306 15.10 -4.79 -1.02
N THR A 307 14.88 -5.41 0.16
CA THR A 307 14.88 -4.65 1.43
C THR A 307 16.29 -4.33 1.93
N GLN A 308 17.36 -4.91 1.38
CA GLN A 308 18.72 -4.65 1.83
C GLN A 308 19.32 -3.39 1.21
N GLU A 309 19.06 -3.17 -0.09
CA GLU A 309 19.54 -1.99 -0.81
C GLU A 309 18.52 -1.58 -1.86
N ARG A 310 18.04 -0.36 -1.74
CA ARG A 310 17.25 0.30 -2.76
C ARG A 310 17.48 1.79 -2.70
N GLN A 311 17.77 2.38 -3.86
CA GLN A 311 17.93 3.82 -3.95
C GLN A 311 16.68 4.54 -3.43
N ALA A 312 16.88 5.45 -2.51
CA ALA A 312 15.86 6.24 -1.86
C ALA A 312 16.17 7.73 -1.97
N TYR A 313 15.14 8.58 -1.92
CA TYR A 313 15.24 10.03 -1.93
C TYR A 313 14.56 10.61 -0.70
N LEU A 314 15.25 11.53 -0.03
CA LEU A 314 14.72 12.27 1.12
C LEU A 314 15.37 13.65 1.20
N LEU A 315 14.57 14.73 1.22
CA LEU A 315 15.03 16.11 1.45
C LEU A 315 16.15 16.57 0.47
N GLY A 316 16.14 16.10 -0.77
CA GLY A 316 17.15 16.43 -1.77
C GLY A 316 18.37 15.50 -1.78
N GLU A 317 18.45 14.55 -0.86
CA GLU A 317 19.54 13.59 -0.74
C GLU A 317 19.17 12.20 -1.28
N PHE A 318 20.19 11.42 -1.67
CA PHE A 318 20.04 10.04 -2.14
C PHE A 318 20.77 9.09 -1.21
N SER A 319 20.19 7.92 -0.99
CA SER A 319 20.81 6.85 -0.22
C SER A 319 20.41 5.49 -0.78
N GLU A 320 21.35 4.55 -0.83
CA GLU A 320 21.06 3.14 -1.15
C GLU A 320 20.58 2.36 0.08
N ARG A 321 20.90 2.85 1.27
CA ARG A 321 20.51 2.23 2.55
C ARG A 321 19.37 2.95 3.24
N GLY A 322 18.87 4.06 2.67
CA GLY A 322 17.81 4.87 3.27
C GLY A 322 18.18 5.50 4.62
N TRP A 323 17.17 5.91 5.37
CA TRP A 323 17.31 6.60 6.66
C TRP A 323 16.32 6.01 7.66
N TRP A 324 16.74 5.83 8.91
CA TRP A 324 15.86 5.35 9.98
C TRP A 324 14.67 6.29 10.22
N TYR A 325 14.83 7.61 10.00
CA TYR A 325 13.79 8.61 10.18
C TYR A 325 12.91 8.83 8.94
N TYR A 326 13.10 8.07 7.85
CA TYR A 326 12.30 8.20 6.64
C TYR A 326 10.80 8.01 6.92
N PHE A 327 10.41 6.89 7.52
CA PHE A 327 9.00 6.61 7.80
C PHE A 327 8.41 7.53 8.89
N PRO A 328 9.11 7.86 9.99
CA PRO A 328 8.68 8.93 10.90
C PRO A 328 8.38 10.25 10.21
N LEU A 329 9.31 10.74 9.36
CA LEU A 329 9.10 11.97 8.62
C LEU A 329 7.98 11.85 7.59
N ALA A 330 7.96 10.78 6.79
CA ALA A 330 6.90 10.54 5.82
C ALA A 330 5.52 10.50 6.48
N PHE A 331 5.37 9.83 7.63
CA PHE A 331 4.13 9.81 8.39
C PHE A 331 3.72 11.21 8.85
N LEU A 332 4.65 12.00 9.40
CA LEU A 332 4.38 13.34 9.90
C LEU A 332 3.96 14.31 8.79
N ILE A 333 4.61 14.28 7.62
CA ILE A 333 4.33 15.25 6.55
C ILE A 333 3.23 14.81 5.57
N LYS A 334 2.89 13.51 5.56
CA LYS A 334 1.83 12.98 4.69
C LYS A 334 0.52 12.63 5.42
N THR A 335 0.45 12.80 6.72
CA THR A 335 -0.80 12.62 7.47
C THR A 335 -1.45 13.98 7.71
N PRO A 336 -2.78 14.13 7.53
CA PRO A 336 -3.47 15.37 7.84
C PRO A 336 -3.23 15.86 9.28
N LEU A 337 -3.02 17.16 9.46
CA LEU A 337 -2.64 17.75 10.74
C LEU A 337 -3.68 17.48 11.84
N ALA A 338 -4.96 17.53 11.50
CA ALA A 338 -6.02 17.23 12.45
C ALA A 338 -5.95 15.78 12.93
N LEU A 339 -5.74 14.82 12.03
CA LEU A 339 -5.59 13.41 12.39
C LEU A 339 -4.34 13.19 13.25
N LEU A 340 -3.21 13.80 12.91
CA LEU A 340 -1.98 13.72 13.70
C LEU A 340 -2.21 14.20 15.14
N LEU A 341 -2.80 15.39 15.30
CA LEU A 341 -3.07 15.96 16.62
C LEU A 341 -4.04 15.10 17.41
N MET A 342 -5.14 14.66 16.78
CA MET A 342 -6.13 13.82 17.44
C MET A 342 -5.56 12.45 17.82
N ALA A 343 -4.75 11.83 16.96
CA ALA A 343 -4.09 10.57 17.26
C ALA A 343 -3.06 10.70 18.40
N LEU A 344 -2.29 11.80 18.44
CA LEU A 344 -1.33 12.06 19.50
C LEU A 344 -2.03 12.26 20.86
N VAL A 345 -3.08 13.09 20.91
CA VAL A 345 -3.88 13.27 22.13
C VAL A 345 -4.54 11.95 22.54
N GLY A 346 -5.08 11.20 21.58
CA GLY A 346 -5.65 9.88 21.81
C GLY A 346 -4.64 8.87 22.38
N LEU A 347 -3.39 8.89 21.91
CA LEU A 347 -2.31 8.07 22.44
C LEU A 347 -2.02 8.42 23.93
N VAL A 348 -1.95 9.70 24.27
CA VAL A 348 -1.78 10.15 25.65
C VAL A 348 -2.96 9.70 26.53
N LEU A 349 -4.19 9.86 26.05
CA LEU A 349 -5.39 9.40 26.75
C LEU A 349 -5.42 7.88 26.93
N CYS A 350 -5.01 7.12 25.92
CA CYS A 350 -4.88 5.68 25.97
C CYS A 350 -3.84 5.25 27.04
N ALA A 351 -2.68 5.90 27.06
CA ALA A 351 -1.65 5.66 28.07
C ALA A 351 -2.12 6.01 29.50
N ALA A 352 -2.84 7.12 29.67
CA ALA A 352 -3.39 7.53 30.96
C ALA A 352 -4.42 6.52 31.51
N ARG A 353 -5.17 5.86 30.61
CA ARG A 353 -6.19 4.87 30.95
C ARG A 353 -5.67 3.43 30.94
N TRP A 354 -4.37 3.21 30.82
CA TRP A 354 -3.76 1.88 30.74
C TRP A 354 -4.22 0.93 31.86
N ARG A 355 -4.44 1.46 33.07
CA ARG A 355 -4.89 0.66 34.21
C ARG A 355 -6.35 0.21 34.11
N ASP A 356 -7.19 0.98 33.42
CA ASP A 356 -8.64 0.74 33.35
C ASP A 356 -8.98 -0.21 32.20
N ASP A 357 -8.34 -0.06 31.02
CA ASP A 357 -8.53 -0.92 29.84
C ASP A 357 -7.21 -1.19 29.12
N TRP A 358 -6.30 -1.85 29.85
CA TRP A 358 -4.98 -2.21 29.32
C TRP A 358 -5.05 -3.12 28.08
N LEU A 359 -6.09 -3.97 28.01
CA LEU A 359 -6.24 -4.93 26.90
C LEU A 359 -6.50 -4.19 25.59
N GLU A 360 -7.40 -3.22 25.59
CA GLU A 360 -7.67 -2.41 24.42
C GLU A 360 -6.46 -1.58 24.03
N SER A 361 -5.85 -0.90 25.00
CA SER A 361 -4.63 -0.11 24.80
C SER A 361 -3.51 -0.93 24.18
N LEU A 362 -3.31 -2.18 24.65
CA LEU A 362 -2.30 -3.09 24.11
C LEU A 362 -2.56 -3.44 22.63
N PHE A 363 -3.83 -3.72 22.26
CA PHE A 363 -4.17 -4.10 20.90
C PHE A 363 -4.23 -2.91 19.93
N VAL A 364 -4.51 -1.70 20.41
CA VAL A 364 -4.53 -0.48 19.59
C VAL A 364 -3.11 0.06 19.36
N VAL A 365 -2.22 -0.03 20.36
CA VAL A 365 -0.87 0.55 20.30
C VAL A 365 0.20 -0.47 19.90
N GLY A 366 0.14 -1.68 20.43
CA GLY A 366 1.19 -2.69 20.24
C GLY A 366 1.45 -3.07 18.78
N PRO A 367 0.44 -3.53 18.01
CA PRO A 367 0.63 -3.93 16.63
C PRO A 367 1.18 -2.82 15.71
N PRO A 368 0.60 -1.61 15.66
CA PRO A 368 1.13 -0.55 14.80
C PRO A 368 2.52 -0.09 15.22
N THR A 369 2.84 -0.06 16.53
CA THR A 369 4.19 0.27 17.01
C THR A 369 5.21 -0.76 16.56
N THR A 370 4.90 -2.05 16.68
CA THR A 370 5.80 -3.13 16.23
C THR A 370 5.99 -3.08 14.71
N TYR A 371 4.90 -2.89 13.96
CA TYR A 371 4.94 -2.78 12.50
C TYR A 371 5.78 -1.59 12.04
N PHE A 372 5.58 -0.43 12.68
CA PHE A 372 6.32 0.79 12.40
C PHE A 372 7.80 0.68 12.77
N ALA A 373 8.11 0.05 13.91
CA ALA A 373 9.49 -0.20 14.32
C ALA A 373 10.24 -1.10 13.33
N VAL A 374 9.60 -2.15 12.82
CA VAL A 374 10.19 -3.00 11.78
C VAL A 374 10.41 -2.22 10.47
N ALA A 375 9.46 -1.36 10.08
CA ALA A 375 9.62 -0.51 8.91
C ALA A 375 10.80 0.48 9.06
N ILE A 376 11.01 1.05 10.25
CA ILE A 376 12.15 1.95 10.55
C ILE A 376 13.50 1.25 10.39
N VAL A 377 13.59 -0.02 10.80
CA VAL A 377 14.83 -0.82 10.68
C VAL A 377 15.07 -1.28 9.23
N GLY A 378 14.01 -1.38 8.43
CA GLY A 378 14.10 -1.77 7.03
C GLY A 378 14.65 -0.64 6.15
N HIS A 379 15.34 -1.02 5.05
CA HIS A 379 15.94 -0.06 4.11
C HIS A 379 15.06 0.24 2.89
N LEU A 380 13.81 -0.20 2.87
CA LEU A 380 12.87 0.01 1.75
C LEU A 380 12.17 1.37 1.85
N ASN A 381 12.93 2.45 1.69
CA ASN A 381 12.48 3.83 1.87
C ASN A 381 11.93 4.44 0.55
N ILE A 382 10.88 3.85 -0.01
CA ILE A 382 10.32 4.25 -1.32
C ILE A 382 8.89 4.79 -1.26
N GLY A 383 8.21 4.71 -0.12
CA GLY A 383 6.86 5.25 0.00
C GLY A 383 6.16 4.98 1.31
N LEU A 384 5.28 5.91 1.69
CA LEU A 384 4.40 5.81 2.85
C LEU A 384 3.56 4.53 2.85
N ARG A 385 3.25 3.99 1.66
CA ARG A 385 2.45 2.78 1.47
C ARG A 385 2.93 1.58 2.30
N HIS A 386 4.22 1.52 2.61
CA HIS A 386 4.80 0.46 3.43
C HIS A 386 4.38 0.52 4.90
N ILE A 387 3.93 1.67 5.38
CA ILE A 387 3.38 1.85 6.74
C ILE A 387 1.87 2.14 6.74
N LEU A 388 1.18 1.94 5.62
CA LEU A 388 -0.27 2.15 5.52
C LEU A 388 -1.07 1.37 6.59
N PRO A 389 -0.67 0.14 7.01
CA PRO A 389 -1.34 -0.58 8.10
C PRO A 389 -1.38 0.14 9.45
N VAL A 390 -0.59 1.20 9.66
CA VAL A 390 -0.60 2.01 10.89
C VAL A 390 -1.80 2.98 10.94
N TYR A 391 -2.28 3.45 9.78
CA TYR A 391 -3.32 4.48 9.70
C TYR A 391 -4.66 4.13 10.37
N PRO A 392 -5.21 2.91 10.21
CA PRO A 392 -6.45 2.54 10.89
C PRO A 392 -6.35 2.64 12.42
N PHE A 393 -5.17 2.37 12.99
CA PHE A 393 -4.93 2.49 14.43
C PHE A 393 -4.80 3.95 14.87
N ALA A 394 -4.19 4.82 14.04
CA ALA A 394 -4.17 6.27 14.29
C ALA A 394 -5.59 6.84 14.32
N LEU A 395 -6.48 6.36 13.44
CA LEU A 395 -7.90 6.72 13.44
C LEU A 395 -8.62 6.24 14.71
N LEU A 396 -8.33 5.03 15.22
CA LEU A 396 -8.87 4.56 16.50
C LEU A 396 -8.41 5.45 17.66
N LEU A 397 -7.14 5.83 17.69
CA LEU A 397 -6.61 6.79 18.69
C LEU A 397 -7.32 8.13 18.58
N ALA A 398 -7.54 8.67 17.39
CA ALA A 398 -8.33 9.89 17.19
C ALA A 398 -9.77 9.76 17.74
N GLY A 399 -10.33 8.56 17.74
CA GLY A 399 -11.64 8.27 18.36
C GLY A 399 -11.68 8.53 19.87
N TRP A 400 -10.59 8.26 20.59
CA TRP A 400 -10.48 8.59 22.03
C TRP A 400 -10.49 10.09 22.26
N THR A 401 -9.83 10.85 21.40
CA THR A 401 -9.88 12.33 21.44
C THR A 401 -11.29 12.82 21.13
N ALA A 402 -11.94 12.28 20.11
CA ALA A 402 -13.32 12.63 19.77
C ALA A 402 -14.28 12.36 20.95
N LYS A 403 -14.12 11.23 21.65
CA LYS A 403 -14.92 10.87 22.83
C LYS A 403 -14.78 11.91 23.96
N THR A 404 -13.58 12.46 24.18
CA THR A 404 -13.35 13.46 25.23
C THR A 404 -13.85 14.84 24.85
N LEU A 405 -13.89 15.16 23.56
CA LEU A 405 -14.35 16.46 23.04
C LEU A 405 -15.87 16.51 22.83
N LEU A 406 -16.51 15.37 22.67
CA LEU A 406 -17.97 15.30 22.60
C LEU A 406 -18.60 15.51 24.00
N PRO A 407 -19.69 16.30 24.12
CA PRO A 407 -20.33 16.55 25.39
C PRO A 407 -20.98 15.26 25.94
N PRO A 408 -20.95 15.04 27.25
CA PRO A 408 -21.50 13.83 27.88
C PRO A 408 -23.04 13.74 27.82
N SER A 409 -23.72 14.84 27.56
CA SER A 409 -25.18 14.91 27.42
C SER A 409 -25.61 16.10 26.55
N PRO A 410 -26.66 15.97 25.71
CA PRO A 410 -27.19 17.08 24.92
C PRO A 410 -28.01 18.10 25.75
N ALA A 411 -28.08 17.98 27.07
CA ALA A 411 -29.02 18.71 27.92
C ALA A 411 -28.57 20.16 28.32
N GLY A 412 -27.52 20.71 27.71
CA GLY A 412 -27.07 22.10 27.94
C GLY A 412 -27.31 23.00 26.75
N THR A 413 -27.93 24.17 26.95
CA THR A 413 -28.24 25.16 25.89
C THR A 413 -27.02 26.00 25.46
N GLY A 414 -25.81 25.71 25.98
CA GLY A 414 -24.58 26.47 25.67
C GLY A 414 -23.68 25.75 24.65
N VAL A 415 -23.03 26.52 23.78
CA VAL A 415 -21.96 26.02 22.90
C VAL A 415 -20.76 25.66 23.74
N HIS A 416 -20.45 24.37 23.87
CA HIS A 416 -19.28 23.90 24.60
C HIS A 416 -18.00 24.10 23.76
N TRP A 417 -16.97 24.73 24.31
CA TRP A 417 -15.68 24.93 23.63
C TRP A 417 -15.08 23.62 23.07
N ARG A 418 -15.32 22.48 23.75
CA ARG A 418 -14.90 21.15 23.31
C ARG A 418 -15.51 20.78 21.96
N SER A 419 -16.80 21.02 21.78
CA SER A 419 -17.51 20.75 20.51
C SER A 419 -17.01 21.66 19.40
N VAL A 420 -16.69 22.92 19.73
CA VAL A 420 -16.09 23.87 18.78
C VAL A 420 -14.69 23.41 18.37
N ALA A 421 -13.88 22.94 19.32
CA ALA A 421 -12.56 22.40 19.03
C ALA A 421 -12.64 21.15 18.13
N LEU A 422 -13.55 20.22 18.40
CA LEU A 422 -13.76 19.03 17.55
C LEU A 422 -14.23 19.42 16.15
N ALA A 423 -15.19 20.33 16.05
CA ALA A 423 -15.66 20.83 14.75
C ALA A 423 -14.54 21.53 13.98
N GLY A 424 -13.70 22.33 14.65
CA GLY A 424 -12.51 22.96 14.07
C GLY A 424 -11.52 21.93 13.51
N LEU A 425 -11.23 20.86 14.27
CA LEU A 425 -10.35 19.78 13.81
C LEU A 425 -10.94 19.04 12.59
N CYS A 426 -12.25 18.74 12.61
CA CYS A 426 -12.92 18.14 11.45
C CYS A 426 -12.89 19.06 10.22
N LEU A 427 -13.05 20.38 10.41
CA LEU A 427 -12.96 21.35 9.32
C LEU A 427 -11.54 21.43 8.75
N VAL A 428 -10.50 21.43 9.58
CA VAL A 428 -9.10 21.36 9.12
C VAL A 428 -8.87 20.10 8.30
N GLN A 429 -9.33 18.94 8.76
CA GLN A 429 -9.23 17.68 8.03
C GLN A 429 -9.88 17.76 6.65
N VAL A 430 -11.11 18.26 6.60
CA VAL A 430 -11.86 18.41 5.33
C VAL A 430 -11.19 19.44 4.43
N ALA A 431 -10.68 20.54 4.96
CA ALA A 431 -9.99 21.57 4.20
C ALA A 431 -8.71 21.02 3.57
N GLU A 432 -7.85 20.32 4.34
CA GLU A 432 -6.64 19.69 3.79
C GLU A 432 -6.98 18.67 2.69
N PHE A 433 -8.00 17.83 2.90
CA PHE A 433 -8.48 16.91 1.88
C PHE A 433 -8.96 17.64 0.63
N ALA A 434 -9.75 18.69 0.77
CA ALA A 434 -10.29 19.46 -0.37
C ALA A 434 -9.21 20.14 -1.21
N THR A 435 -8.06 20.52 -0.62
CA THR A 435 -6.95 21.13 -1.36
C THR A 435 -6.25 20.17 -2.31
N ILE A 436 -6.32 18.86 -2.05
CA ILE A 436 -5.60 17.86 -2.85
C ILE A 436 -6.54 17.01 -3.70
N TYR A 437 -7.79 16.84 -3.29
CA TYR A 437 -8.73 16.02 -4.04
C TYR A 437 -8.93 16.57 -5.47
N PRO A 438 -8.89 15.72 -6.52
CA PRO A 438 -8.86 14.26 -6.51
C PRO A 438 -7.45 13.62 -6.52
N ASP A 439 -6.37 14.38 -6.46
CA ASP A 439 -4.98 13.95 -6.65
C ASP A 439 -4.35 13.43 -5.34
N CYS A 440 -5.12 12.63 -4.59
CA CYS A 440 -4.82 12.23 -3.21
C CYS A 440 -3.45 11.56 -3.00
N LEU A 441 -2.89 10.88 -4.02
CA LEU A 441 -1.57 10.25 -3.93
C LEU A 441 -0.46 11.29 -3.65
N ALA A 442 -0.61 12.49 -4.19
CA ALA A 442 0.35 13.57 -4.04
C ALA A 442 0.15 14.40 -2.74
N PHE A 443 -0.64 13.94 -1.78
CA PHE A 443 -0.92 14.68 -0.55
C PHE A 443 0.34 14.89 0.30
N PHE A 444 0.51 16.12 0.74
CA PHE A 444 1.38 16.58 1.83
C PHE A 444 0.61 17.60 2.65
N ASN A 445 0.77 17.58 3.95
CA ASN A 445 0.03 18.46 4.84
C ASN A 445 0.56 19.91 4.82
N GLY A 446 -0.17 20.80 5.47
CA GLY A 446 0.15 22.24 5.49
C GLY A 446 1.47 22.60 6.18
N SER A 447 2.03 21.72 7.04
CA SER A 447 3.30 22.01 7.75
C SER A 447 4.52 22.10 6.81
N VAL A 448 4.44 21.49 5.63
CA VAL A 448 5.49 21.49 4.59
C VAL A 448 5.05 22.25 3.33
N GLY A 449 4.02 23.08 3.41
CA GLY A 449 3.51 23.86 2.29
C GLY A 449 2.64 23.09 1.31
N GLY A 450 2.17 21.89 1.69
CA GLY A 450 1.29 21.06 0.89
C GLY A 450 1.98 20.39 -0.31
N ALA A 451 1.18 19.82 -1.21
CA ALA A 451 1.65 19.05 -2.36
C ALA A 451 2.58 19.81 -3.32
N ARG A 452 2.50 21.15 -3.37
CA ARG A 452 3.37 21.97 -4.23
C ARG A 452 4.85 21.81 -3.91
N HIS A 453 5.17 21.63 -2.65
CA HIS A 453 6.54 21.43 -2.17
C HIS A 453 6.88 19.96 -1.94
N GLY A 454 5.93 19.05 -2.13
CA GLY A 454 6.08 17.62 -1.84
C GLY A 454 7.32 16.99 -2.46
N ALA A 455 7.64 17.32 -3.72
CA ALA A 455 8.81 16.79 -4.42
C ALA A 455 10.16 17.25 -3.81
N GLU A 456 10.18 18.26 -2.94
CA GLU A 456 11.39 18.66 -2.20
C GLU A 456 11.71 17.69 -1.06
N TYR A 457 10.68 17.03 -0.54
CA TYR A 457 10.78 16.11 0.58
C TYR A 457 10.84 14.65 0.15
N LEU A 458 9.86 14.21 -0.67
CA LEU A 458 9.68 12.82 -1.08
C LEU A 458 9.24 12.74 -2.54
N VAL A 459 9.67 11.70 -3.25
CA VAL A 459 9.23 11.34 -4.60
C VAL A 459 8.80 9.88 -4.66
N ASP A 460 8.80 9.25 -5.84
CA ASP A 460 8.31 7.87 -6.04
C ASP A 460 6.83 7.76 -5.58
N SER A 461 6.41 6.62 -5.11
CA SER A 461 5.02 6.32 -4.71
C SER A 461 4.44 7.25 -3.63
N ASN A 462 5.20 8.23 -3.12
CA ASN A 462 4.66 9.28 -2.27
C ASN A 462 3.96 10.42 -3.03
N LEU A 463 4.29 10.60 -4.33
CA LEU A 463 3.84 11.77 -5.08
C LEU A 463 3.68 11.47 -6.58
N ASP A 464 4.63 10.77 -7.16
CA ASP A 464 4.73 10.49 -8.60
C ASP A 464 5.00 9.01 -8.82
N TRP A 465 3.97 8.29 -9.16
CA TRP A 465 4.01 6.86 -9.42
C TRP A 465 3.58 6.50 -10.85
N GLY A 466 3.65 7.47 -11.76
CA GLY A 466 3.29 7.33 -13.16
C GLY A 466 1.82 7.65 -13.49
N GLN A 467 1.05 8.16 -12.56
CA GLN A 467 -0.40 8.38 -12.71
C GLN A 467 -0.79 9.54 -13.63
N GLY A 468 0.16 10.34 -14.15
CA GLY A 468 -0.13 11.68 -14.73
C GLY A 468 -0.39 11.72 -16.24
N LEU A 469 -0.27 10.62 -17.01
CA LEU A 469 -0.32 10.68 -18.49
C LEU A 469 -1.66 11.15 -19.05
N LYS A 470 -2.79 10.76 -18.45
CA LYS A 470 -4.11 11.25 -18.90
C LYS A 470 -4.24 12.77 -18.78
N LEU A 471 -3.69 13.33 -17.70
CA LEU A 471 -3.68 14.78 -17.48
C LEU A 471 -2.71 15.49 -18.43
N LEU A 472 -1.55 14.87 -18.72
CA LEU A 472 -0.62 15.38 -19.70
C LEU A 472 -1.27 15.43 -21.10
N LYS A 473 -1.93 14.35 -21.52
CA LYS A 473 -2.67 14.33 -22.79
C LYS A 473 -3.72 15.41 -22.88
N ARG A 474 -4.52 15.56 -21.83
CA ARG A 474 -5.54 16.61 -21.76
C ARG A 474 -4.91 18.00 -21.88
N TRP A 475 -3.84 18.27 -21.14
CA TRP A 475 -3.09 19.53 -21.19
C TRP A 475 -2.53 19.81 -22.59
N MET A 476 -1.98 18.80 -23.28
CA MET A 476 -1.51 18.91 -24.67
C MET A 476 -2.65 19.24 -25.62
N THR A 477 -3.78 18.55 -25.47
CA THR A 477 -4.97 18.79 -26.32
C THR A 477 -5.51 20.20 -26.14
N ASP A 478 -5.68 20.67 -24.90
CA ASP A 478 -6.20 22.00 -24.57
C ASP A 478 -5.31 23.12 -25.10
N ARG A 479 -4.02 22.88 -25.33
CA ARG A 479 -3.01 23.83 -25.84
C ARG A 479 -2.57 23.56 -27.28
N GLN A 480 -3.20 22.61 -27.97
CA GLN A 480 -2.86 22.21 -29.33
C GLN A 480 -1.37 21.80 -29.49
N VAL A 481 -0.80 21.20 -28.45
CA VAL A 481 0.55 20.64 -28.47
C VAL A 481 0.48 19.24 -29.08
N HIS A 482 1.06 19.05 -30.27
CA HIS A 482 1.01 17.78 -30.98
C HIS A 482 2.08 16.82 -30.49
N ARG A 483 3.29 17.33 -30.20
CA ARG A 483 4.44 16.54 -29.78
C ARG A 483 5.16 17.20 -28.61
N ILE A 484 5.72 16.42 -27.69
CA ILE A 484 6.37 16.89 -26.46
C ILE A 484 7.66 16.11 -26.18
N ASN A 485 8.67 16.78 -25.63
CA ASN A 485 9.81 16.07 -25.06
C ASN A 485 9.41 15.50 -23.69
N LEU A 486 9.58 14.21 -23.47
CA LEU A 486 9.05 13.52 -22.28
C LEU A 486 10.12 12.72 -21.54
N SER A 487 10.28 13.01 -20.24
CA SER A 487 10.95 12.14 -19.27
C SER A 487 9.93 11.66 -18.26
N TYR A 488 9.53 10.40 -18.37
CA TYR A 488 8.42 9.82 -17.62
C TYR A 488 8.89 8.73 -16.67
N PHE A 489 8.44 8.79 -15.41
CA PHE A 489 8.61 7.74 -14.41
C PHE A 489 7.31 6.94 -14.32
N GLY A 490 7.29 5.74 -14.87
CA GLY A 490 6.11 4.86 -14.86
C GLY A 490 6.24 3.73 -15.89
N THR A 491 5.31 2.80 -15.85
CA THR A 491 5.21 1.63 -16.75
C THR A 491 4.03 1.71 -17.72
N ALA A 492 3.23 2.78 -17.61
CA ALA A 492 2.16 3.04 -18.57
C ALA A 492 2.72 3.54 -19.90
N ASP A 493 2.10 3.12 -21.02
CA ASP A 493 2.52 3.53 -22.36
C ASP A 493 1.97 4.92 -22.71
N PRO A 494 2.82 5.95 -22.92
CA PRO A 494 2.34 7.26 -23.35
C PRO A 494 1.62 7.20 -24.72
N ALA A 495 2.04 6.33 -25.63
CA ALA A 495 1.43 6.18 -26.95
C ALA A 495 -0.01 5.64 -26.86
N PHE A 496 -0.30 4.73 -25.91
CA PHE A 496 -1.65 4.25 -25.63
C PHE A 496 -2.61 5.41 -25.29
N TYR A 497 -2.13 6.40 -24.55
CA TYR A 497 -2.88 7.61 -24.22
C TYR A 497 -2.88 8.65 -25.36
N GLY A 498 -2.31 8.33 -26.53
CA GLY A 498 -2.24 9.23 -27.70
C GLY A 498 -1.27 10.39 -27.51
N ILE A 499 -0.24 10.22 -26.69
CA ILE A 499 0.86 11.19 -26.51
C ILE A 499 1.95 10.87 -27.52
N ASP A 500 2.17 11.77 -28.50
CA ASP A 500 3.35 11.75 -29.36
C ASP A 500 4.50 12.46 -28.65
N TYR A 501 5.64 11.78 -28.48
CA TYR A 501 6.73 12.30 -27.67
C TYR A 501 8.11 11.96 -28.23
N ASN A 502 9.07 12.83 -27.89
CA ASN A 502 10.49 12.59 -28.03
C ASN A 502 11.04 12.14 -26.67
N PRO A 503 11.58 10.91 -26.54
CA PRO A 503 12.02 10.38 -25.26
C PRO A 503 13.31 11.07 -24.77
N LEU A 504 13.27 11.56 -23.54
CA LEU A 504 14.42 12.11 -22.81
C LEU A 504 14.96 11.08 -21.81
N PRO A 505 16.20 11.27 -21.27
CA PRO A 505 16.73 10.41 -20.21
C PRO A 505 15.78 10.27 -19.02
N GLY A 506 15.56 9.04 -18.55
CA GLY A 506 14.57 8.71 -17.52
C GLY A 506 13.57 7.71 -18.08
N ALA A 507 13.54 6.54 -17.51
CA ALA A 507 12.96 5.36 -18.11
C ALA A 507 11.46 5.44 -18.40
N PRO A 508 11.00 4.92 -19.53
CA PRO A 508 10.11 3.77 -19.55
C PRO A 508 10.89 2.48 -19.76
N PHE A 509 10.48 1.42 -19.07
CA PHE A 509 11.17 0.12 -19.08
C PHE A 509 10.90 -0.74 -20.33
N PHE A 510 9.99 -0.34 -21.20
CA PHE A 510 9.40 -1.26 -22.19
C PHE A 510 9.79 -0.97 -23.62
N ASP A 511 10.47 0.08 -23.92
CA ASP A 511 11.09 0.22 -25.23
C ASP A 511 12.43 0.91 -25.09
N HIS A 512 13.45 0.38 -25.75
CA HIS A 512 14.78 0.97 -25.66
C HIS A 512 14.70 2.39 -26.16
N PRO A 513 14.61 3.37 -25.30
CA PRO A 513 14.51 4.73 -25.74
C PRO A 513 15.85 5.02 -26.42
N ARG A 514 15.79 5.29 -27.70
CA ARG A 514 16.80 6.11 -28.31
C ARG A 514 16.70 7.44 -27.58
N ILE A 515 17.54 7.59 -26.53
CA ILE A 515 17.65 8.86 -25.81
C ILE A 515 17.88 9.93 -26.86
N GLY A 516 16.81 10.67 -27.16
CA GLY A 516 16.84 11.75 -28.13
C GLY A 516 17.43 13.01 -27.50
N LYS A 517 18.03 13.85 -28.34
CA LYS A 517 18.22 15.25 -27.97
C LYS A 517 16.85 15.94 -27.93
N PRO A 518 16.63 16.92 -27.04
CA PRO A 518 15.36 17.63 -27.00
C PRO A 518 15.08 18.34 -28.33
N GLU A 519 13.86 18.19 -28.82
CA GLU A 519 13.36 18.97 -29.97
C GLU A 519 12.99 20.35 -29.47
N LEU A 520 13.74 21.38 -29.92
CA LEU A 520 13.64 22.75 -29.42
C LEU A 520 13.53 23.75 -30.58
N PRO A 521 12.83 24.88 -30.39
CA PRO A 521 12.08 25.26 -29.20
C PRO A 521 10.85 24.36 -28.98
N GLY A 522 10.52 24.04 -27.72
CA GLY A 522 9.42 23.14 -27.46
C GLY A 522 9.11 22.93 -25.98
N TYR A 523 8.02 22.22 -25.75
CA TYR A 523 7.63 21.81 -24.40
C TYR A 523 8.42 20.58 -23.95
N VAL A 524 8.77 20.59 -22.67
CA VAL A 524 9.45 19.50 -21.97
C VAL A 524 8.62 19.12 -20.76
N ALA A 525 8.11 17.90 -20.74
CA ALA A 525 7.38 17.33 -19.60
C ALA A 525 8.28 16.34 -18.86
N ILE A 526 8.39 16.48 -17.55
CA ILE A 526 9.24 15.65 -16.71
C ILE A 526 8.48 15.22 -15.47
N SER A 527 8.45 13.91 -15.20
CA SER A 527 7.99 13.35 -13.95
C SER A 527 8.78 13.87 -12.75
N ALA A 528 8.12 14.13 -11.64
CA ALA A 528 8.75 14.64 -10.42
C ALA A 528 9.91 13.78 -9.94
N THR A 529 9.77 12.46 -10.01
CA THR A 529 10.80 11.49 -9.64
C THR A 529 12.06 11.63 -10.51
N ASN A 530 11.90 11.76 -11.82
CA ASN A 530 13.00 11.98 -12.75
C ASN A 530 13.58 13.39 -12.61
N LEU A 531 12.76 14.41 -12.40
CA LEU A 531 13.21 15.79 -12.19
C LEU A 531 14.11 15.90 -10.97
N ARG A 532 13.79 15.16 -9.89
CA ARG A 532 14.64 15.08 -8.70
C ARG A 532 15.81 14.12 -8.87
N GLY A 533 15.83 13.25 -9.89
CA GLY A 533 16.97 12.43 -10.27
C GLY A 533 17.03 11.06 -9.60
N LEU A 534 15.95 10.60 -8.94
CA LEU A 534 15.91 9.26 -8.38
C LEU A 534 15.91 8.22 -9.51
N TYR A 535 16.67 7.14 -9.32
CA TYR A 535 16.89 6.05 -10.29
C TYR A 535 17.63 6.45 -11.58
N LEU A 536 18.13 7.67 -11.67
CA LEU A 536 18.92 8.13 -12.81
C LEU A 536 20.42 7.99 -12.55
N SER A 537 21.19 7.76 -13.61
CA SER A 537 22.65 7.89 -13.55
C SER A 537 23.05 9.33 -13.19
N ASP A 538 24.25 9.54 -12.66
CA ASP A 538 24.72 10.87 -12.29
C ASP A 538 24.73 11.84 -13.48
N PHE A 539 25.05 11.35 -14.67
CA PHE A 539 24.95 12.13 -15.91
C PHE A 539 23.51 12.58 -16.18
N ALA A 540 22.55 11.66 -16.20
CA ALA A 540 21.15 11.97 -16.48
C ALA A 540 20.54 12.87 -15.39
N ARG A 541 20.91 12.66 -14.13
CA ARG A 541 20.52 13.52 -13.00
C ARG A 541 21.02 14.95 -13.20
N GLY A 542 22.27 15.11 -13.61
CA GLY A 542 22.89 16.41 -13.88
C GLY A 542 22.14 17.22 -14.95
N LEU A 543 21.54 16.55 -15.94
CA LEU A 543 20.77 17.20 -17.00
C LEU A 543 19.54 17.95 -16.47
N TYR A 544 18.89 17.49 -15.40
CA TYR A 544 17.65 18.06 -14.88
C TYR A 544 17.84 19.10 -13.78
N VAL A 545 19.03 19.23 -13.20
CA VAL A 545 19.34 20.23 -12.16
C VAL A 545 18.99 21.68 -12.60
N PRO A 546 19.30 22.13 -13.84
CA PRO A 546 18.91 23.47 -14.28
C PRO A 546 17.39 23.68 -14.34
N LEU A 547 16.62 22.65 -14.65
CA LEU A 547 15.16 22.73 -14.73
C LEU A 547 14.50 22.80 -13.36
N GLN A 548 15.09 22.24 -12.32
CA GLN A 548 14.59 22.37 -10.93
C GLN A 548 14.54 23.82 -10.46
N LYS A 549 15.41 24.70 -11.04
CA LYS A 549 15.48 26.13 -10.71
C LYS A 549 14.59 27.01 -11.59
N ARG A 550 13.96 26.45 -12.63
CA ARG A 550 13.06 27.16 -13.51
C ARG A 550 11.62 27.05 -13.04
N GLN A 551 10.82 28.09 -13.32
CA GLN A 551 9.39 28.02 -13.12
C GLN A 551 8.75 27.17 -14.23
N PRO A 552 8.01 26.09 -13.90
CA PRO A 552 7.26 25.33 -14.89
C PRO A 552 6.07 26.15 -15.40
N VAL A 553 5.70 25.96 -16.66
CA VAL A 553 4.47 26.55 -17.25
C VAL A 553 3.21 25.83 -16.76
N ALA A 554 3.34 24.59 -16.31
CA ALA A 554 2.28 23.83 -15.67
C ALA A 554 2.87 22.74 -14.76
N VAL A 555 2.14 22.41 -13.69
CA VAL A 555 2.37 21.23 -12.85
C VAL A 555 1.08 20.41 -12.82
N LEU A 556 1.13 19.20 -13.34
CA LEU A 556 -0.04 18.33 -13.52
C LEU A 556 -0.09 17.32 -12.39
N SER A 557 -1.17 17.30 -11.61
CA SER A 557 -1.35 16.39 -10.46
C SER A 557 -0.14 16.35 -9.52
N HIS A 558 0.61 17.42 -9.40
CA HIS A 558 1.88 17.55 -8.66
C HIS A 558 2.97 16.54 -9.08
N CYS A 559 2.76 15.71 -10.10
CA CYS A 559 3.67 14.63 -10.51
C CYS A 559 4.35 14.87 -11.85
N ILE A 560 3.83 15.72 -12.76
CA ILE A 560 4.48 16.07 -14.04
C ILE A 560 4.67 17.58 -14.12
N TYR A 561 5.91 17.99 -14.32
CA TYR A 561 6.33 19.38 -14.49
C TYR A 561 6.53 19.67 -15.98
N VAL A 562 5.86 20.68 -16.51
CA VAL A 562 5.95 21.07 -17.91
C VAL A 562 6.67 22.41 -18.02
N TYR A 563 7.68 22.47 -18.89
CA TYR A 563 8.50 23.66 -19.15
C TYR A 563 8.42 24.04 -20.62
N TRP A 564 8.51 25.32 -20.93
CA TRP A 564 8.83 25.81 -22.27
C TRP A 564 10.32 26.09 -22.36
N ILE A 565 11.00 25.54 -23.35
CA ILE A 565 12.45 25.64 -23.52
C ILE A 565 12.78 26.09 -24.93
N ASP A 566 13.50 27.20 -25.04
CA ASP A 566 13.89 27.78 -26.33
C ASP A 566 15.24 27.30 -26.83
N LYS A 567 16.18 27.02 -25.91
CA LYS A 567 17.55 26.65 -26.20
C LYS A 567 17.97 25.45 -25.40
N PRO A 568 18.87 24.60 -25.92
CA PRO A 568 19.43 23.48 -25.17
C PRO A 568 19.94 23.92 -23.79
N TRP A 569 19.68 23.08 -22.76
CA TRP A 569 20.09 23.34 -21.39
C TRP A 569 21.12 22.32 -20.88
N TRP A 570 21.52 21.35 -21.73
CA TRP A 570 22.62 20.41 -21.53
C TRP A 570 23.52 20.34 -22.76
#